data_400971725c73451165a88c866639c3f6
#
_entry.id   400971725c73451165a88c866639c3f6
#
_cell.length_a   1.000
_cell.length_b   1.000
_cell.length_c   1.000
_cell.angle_alpha   90.00
_cell.angle_beta   90.00
_cell.angle_gamma   90.00
#
_symmetry.space_group_name_H-M   'P 1'
#
loop_
_entity.id
_entity.type
_entity.pdbx_description
1 polymer ?
#
loop_
_entity_poly.entity_id
_entity_poly.type
_entity_poly.pdbx_seq_one_letter_code
_entity_poly.pdbx_strand_id
1 'polypeptide(L)'
;MLKNLKKIIAGISALMIMATATACGADTKWAVQYDDYEARAGIFLFYQMSAYYDAVKDITAEDSDFDTTDTKALKSATVEDTPIVEWIQNDATKKVKIYLEVLKQFDELELSLTDDELSAIDNITNTYWQYYSEYYTKNGIGEQSFKDINTYSYKRQAVFNHYYAEGGTEEVDEQELKDYYEKNNARVKYICLNSTDADGNFMDTEMKSMANDFVERANKGENFDDLIAEYDAYKQKLADEQAAETTTTASDGSGTIESTSASASNTEDTATIGSSSDTGVDTTSAETEEDKYPNEYIVTKSEDESSGSPTYKVNQEIFGHSKYGDAFLVEEDNAYYVVVRYDIWGRDDSWTDENKSSVLNTLYSDKFDEKMLSLVDDSQVTLNTKAYNRYNPLDMQFE
;
A
#
# COMPACT_ATOMS: atom_id res chain seq x y z
N MET A 1 33.75 34.54 17.84
CA MET A 1 32.51 34.26 18.54
C MET A 1 31.60 33.24 17.83
N LEU A 2 31.68 33.06 16.51
CA LEU A 2 30.84 32.09 15.77
C LEU A 2 31.20 30.61 15.97
N LYS A 3 32.43 30.27 16.36
CA LYS A 3 32.88 28.87 16.55
C LYS A 3 32.31 28.19 17.80
N ASN A 4 31.86 28.97 18.80
CA ASN A 4 31.30 28.42 20.05
C ASN A 4 29.78 28.25 20.00
N LEU A 5 29.10 28.85 19.01
CA LEU A 5 27.65 28.72 18.83
C LEU A 5 27.30 27.36 18.18
N LYS A 6 28.13 26.88 17.24
CA LYS A 6 27.93 25.56 16.58
C LYS A 6 28.07 24.38 17.55
N LYS A 7 28.89 24.50 18.60
CA LYS A 7 29.04 23.44 19.63
C LYS A 7 27.89 23.40 20.64
N ILE A 8 27.12 24.48 20.76
CA ILE A 8 25.96 24.52 21.66
C ILE A 8 24.73 23.92 20.98
N ILE A 9 24.59 24.05 19.65
CA ILE A 9 23.48 23.48 18.89
C ILE A 9 23.64 21.96 18.76
N ALA A 10 24.85 21.44 18.52
CA ALA A 10 25.13 20.00 18.51
C ALA A 10 24.92 19.33 19.88
N GLY A 11 25.10 20.07 20.99
CA GLY A 11 24.86 19.55 22.34
C GLY A 11 23.40 19.51 22.77
N ILE A 12 22.51 20.26 22.09
CA ILE A 12 21.07 20.31 22.42
C ILE A 12 20.30 19.17 21.72
N SER A 13 20.73 18.74 20.54
CA SER A 13 20.11 17.64 19.82
C SER A 13 20.30 16.27 20.52
N ALA A 14 21.42 16.08 21.23
CA ALA A 14 21.69 14.84 21.99
C ALA A 14 21.00 14.81 23.38
N LEU A 15 20.48 15.94 23.86
CA LEU A 15 19.92 16.05 25.23
C LEU A 15 18.39 16.02 25.30
N MET A 16 17.68 16.02 24.16
CA MET A 16 16.20 15.96 24.14
C MET A 16 15.62 14.55 24.23
N ILE A 17 16.44 13.50 24.26
CA ILE A 17 15.97 12.10 24.42
C ILE A 17 15.80 11.69 25.89
N MET A 18 16.17 12.53 26.87
CA MET A 18 16.19 12.12 28.30
C MET A 18 15.09 12.67 29.20
N ALA A 19 14.03 13.27 28.72
CA ALA A 19 13.08 13.92 29.64
C ALA A 19 11.60 13.65 29.38
N THR A 20 11.19 12.35 29.40
CA THR A 20 9.81 12.00 29.81
C THR A 20 9.80 10.58 30.39
N ALA A 21 10.41 10.39 31.56
CA ALA A 21 10.33 9.13 32.29
C ALA A 21 9.14 9.17 33.27
N THR A 22 7.93 8.92 32.78
CA THR A 22 6.81 8.44 33.60
C THR A 22 5.79 7.67 32.76
N ALA A 23 6.26 6.68 31.98
CA ALA A 23 5.40 5.59 31.56
C ALA A 23 6.03 4.30 32.07
N CYS A 24 5.40 3.72 33.07
CA CYS A 24 5.76 2.42 33.63
C CYS A 24 5.58 1.39 32.52
N GLY A 25 6.66 0.95 31.85
CA GLY A 25 6.50 -0.06 30.81
C GLY A 25 7.78 -0.54 30.18
N ALA A 26 7.62 -1.52 29.38
CA ALA A 26 8.57 -2.30 28.61
C ALA A 26 9.42 -1.49 27.62
N ASP A 27 8.91 -0.36 27.18
CA ASP A 27 9.42 0.47 26.08
C ASP A 27 10.57 1.43 26.42
N THR A 28 10.98 1.48 27.67
CA THR A 28 11.98 2.45 28.15
C THR A 28 13.43 2.02 28.03
N LYS A 29 13.68 0.76 27.62
CA LYS A 29 15.04 0.22 27.48
C LYS A 29 15.38 0.08 26.01
N TRP A 30 16.64 0.36 25.67
CA TRP A 30 17.16 0.03 24.35
C TRP A 30 17.28 -1.50 24.19
N ALA A 31 17.03 -1.97 22.98
CA ALA A 31 17.21 -3.37 22.57
C ALA A 31 18.46 -3.54 21.72
N VAL A 32 18.72 -2.62 20.82
CA VAL A 32 19.88 -2.60 19.93
C VAL A 32 20.52 -1.22 20.01
N GLN A 33 21.85 -1.19 20.12
CA GLN A 33 22.66 0.02 20.05
C GLN A 33 23.67 -0.13 18.94
N TYR A 34 23.88 0.95 18.19
CA TYR A 34 24.90 1.05 17.15
C TYR A 34 25.54 2.43 17.25
N ASP A 35 26.84 2.46 17.55
CA ASP A 35 27.58 3.67 17.85
C ASP A 35 26.87 4.46 19.00
N ASP A 36 26.55 5.72 18.81
CA ASP A 36 25.82 6.55 19.77
C ASP A 36 24.29 6.48 19.63
N TYR A 37 23.76 5.65 18.71
CA TYR A 37 22.34 5.51 18.41
C TYR A 37 21.73 4.30 19.11
N GLU A 38 20.54 4.47 19.69
CA GLU A 38 19.82 3.42 20.42
C GLU A 38 18.42 3.20 19.86
N ALA A 39 18.07 1.96 19.56
CA ALA A 39 16.69 1.57 19.29
C ALA A 39 16.01 1.11 20.58
N ARG A 40 14.86 1.70 20.94
CA ARG A 40 14.03 1.27 22.05
C ARG A 40 13.59 -0.19 21.89
N ALA A 41 13.25 -0.83 22.98
CA ALA A 41 12.72 -2.20 22.94
C ALA A 41 11.44 -2.30 22.09
N GLY A 42 10.56 -1.29 22.15
CA GLY A 42 9.35 -1.25 21.33
C GLY A 42 9.61 -1.16 19.83
N ILE A 43 10.70 -0.49 19.40
CA ILE A 43 11.12 -0.46 17.98
C ILE A 43 11.55 -1.86 17.53
N PHE A 44 12.34 -2.56 18.34
CA PHE A 44 12.74 -3.94 18.04
C PHE A 44 11.52 -4.87 17.95
N LEU A 45 10.55 -4.74 18.89
CA LEU A 45 9.32 -5.52 18.87
C LEU A 45 8.44 -5.22 17.66
N PHE A 46 8.38 -3.97 17.22
CA PHE A 46 7.69 -3.59 15.99
C PHE A 46 8.28 -4.31 14.76
N TYR A 47 9.60 -4.31 14.64
CA TYR A 47 10.25 -5.03 13.54
C TYR A 47 10.18 -6.57 13.72
N GLN A 48 10.07 -7.07 14.95
CA GLN A 48 9.83 -8.48 15.21
C GLN A 48 8.43 -8.92 14.76
N MET A 49 7.42 -8.05 14.91
CA MET A 49 6.09 -8.27 14.34
C MET A 49 6.12 -8.30 12.80
N SER A 50 6.80 -7.34 12.18
CA SER A 50 6.98 -7.34 10.72
C SER A 50 7.67 -8.63 10.24
N ALA A 51 8.77 -9.01 10.87
CA ALA A 51 9.51 -10.23 10.55
C ALA A 51 8.68 -11.52 10.74
N TYR A 52 7.74 -11.52 11.68
CA TYR A 52 6.79 -12.62 11.85
C TYR A 52 5.88 -12.76 10.63
N TYR A 53 5.31 -11.65 10.15
CA TYR A 53 4.46 -11.67 8.95
C TYR A 53 5.24 -12.12 7.71
N ASP A 54 6.48 -11.67 7.55
CA ASP A 54 7.35 -12.10 6.45
C ASP A 54 7.62 -13.61 6.53
N ALA A 55 7.96 -14.12 7.72
CA ALA A 55 8.17 -15.55 7.94
C ALA A 55 6.93 -16.40 7.63
N VAL A 56 5.75 -15.95 8.07
CA VAL A 56 4.48 -16.63 7.79
C VAL A 56 4.18 -16.62 6.30
N LYS A 57 4.40 -15.49 5.63
CA LYS A 57 4.22 -15.37 4.17
C LYS A 57 5.11 -16.35 3.41
N ASP A 58 6.38 -16.46 3.78
CA ASP A 58 7.32 -17.38 3.12
C ASP A 58 6.91 -18.85 3.34
N ILE A 59 6.55 -19.24 4.56
CA ILE A 59 6.07 -20.59 4.87
C ILE A 59 4.80 -20.92 4.07
N THR A 60 3.83 -20.00 3.98
CA THR A 60 2.58 -20.23 3.26
C THR A 60 2.76 -20.19 1.73
N ALA A 61 3.77 -19.51 1.24
CA ALA A 61 4.14 -19.55 -0.17
C ALA A 61 4.75 -20.91 -0.58
N GLU A 62 5.49 -21.58 0.34
CA GLU A 62 6.03 -22.92 0.13
C GLU A 62 4.99 -24.02 0.37
N ASP A 63 4.11 -23.85 1.35
CA ASP A 63 3.05 -24.79 1.74
C ASP A 63 1.74 -24.03 2.00
N SER A 64 0.89 -23.92 0.98
CA SER A 64 -0.40 -23.23 1.05
C SER A 64 -1.40 -23.85 2.04
N ASP A 65 -1.19 -25.11 2.43
CA ASP A 65 -2.02 -25.83 3.40
C ASP A 65 -1.50 -25.70 4.86
N PHE A 66 -0.41 -24.95 5.07
CA PHE A 66 0.19 -24.75 6.38
C PHE A 66 -0.77 -24.01 7.32
N ASP A 67 -1.13 -24.65 8.45
CA ASP A 67 -1.98 -24.03 9.48
C ASP A 67 -1.16 -23.07 10.37
N THR A 68 -1.23 -21.80 10.05
CA THR A 68 -0.56 -20.73 10.80
C THR A 68 -1.12 -20.50 12.21
N THR A 69 -2.29 -21.08 12.53
CA THR A 69 -2.91 -21.01 13.86
C THR A 69 -2.42 -22.13 14.77
N ASP A 70 -1.81 -23.21 14.21
CA ASP A 70 -1.18 -24.25 15.02
C ASP A 70 0.18 -23.80 15.57
N THR A 71 0.18 -23.28 16.79
CA THR A 71 1.39 -22.82 17.49
C THR A 71 2.48 -23.91 17.54
N LYS A 72 2.11 -25.21 17.54
CA LYS A 72 3.08 -26.29 17.58
C LYS A 72 3.74 -26.48 16.21
N ALA A 73 2.95 -26.39 15.14
CA ALA A 73 3.47 -26.41 13.77
C ALA A 73 4.42 -25.22 13.55
N LEU A 74 4.01 -24.01 13.91
CA LEU A 74 4.85 -22.82 13.83
C LEU A 74 6.18 -22.97 14.60
N LYS A 75 6.16 -23.48 15.83
CA LYS A 75 7.39 -23.69 16.62
C LYS A 75 8.37 -24.66 15.97
N SER A 76 7.91 -25.51 15.08
CA SER A 76 8.71 -26.50 14.37
C SER A 76 9.08 -26.07 12.95
N ALA A 77 8.52 -24.95 12.48
CA ALA A 77 8.76 -24.45 11.15
C ALA A 77 10.17 -23.84 11.02
N THR A 78 10.64 -23.83 9.77
CA THR A 78 11.88 -23.18 9.37
C THR A 78 11.59 -22.23 8.21
N VAL A 79 12.36 -21.17 8.10
CA VAL A 79 12.40 -20.26 6.94
C VAL A 79 13.86 -20.26 6.49
N GLU A 80 14.14 -20.55 5.22
CA GLU A 80 15.51 -20.65 4.68
C GLU A 80 16.40 -21.59 5.54
N ASP A 81 15.89 -22.77 5.90
CA ASP A 81 16.57 -23.74 6.77
C ASP A 81 16.87 -23.25 8.22
N THR A 82 16.41 -22.06 8.60
CA THR A 82 16.60 -21.49 9.93
C THR A 82 15.33 -21.67 10.77
N PRO A 83 15.42 -22.08 12.06
CA PRO A 83 14.25 -22.13 12.93
C PRO A 83 13.52 -20.80 12.98
N ILE A 84 12.19 -20.82 12.84
CA ILE A 84 11.37 -19.60 12.66
C ILE A 84 11.64 -18.51 13.72
N VAL A 85 11.80 -18.89 14.99
CA VAL A 85 12.08 -17.91 16.07
C VAL A 85 13.42 -17.21 15.85
N GLU A 86 14.44 -17.97 15.47
CA GLU A 86 15.78 -17.44 15.19
C GLU A 86 15.76 -16.57 13.93
N TRP A 87 15.07 -17.03 12.89
CA TRP A 87 14.93 -16.26 11.66
C TRP A 87 14.25 -14.90 11.90
N ILE A 88 13.11 -14.87 12.61
CA ILE A 88 12.38 -13.65 12.97
C ILE A 88 13.28 -12.68 13.78
N GLN A 89 14.04 -13.21 14.76
CA GLN A 89 14.93 -12.37 15.56
C GLN A 89 16.09 -11.80 14.74
N ASN A 90 16.64 -12.58 13.83
CA ASN A 90 17.72 -12.15 12.95
C ASN A 90 17.24 -11.09 11.97
N ASP A 91 16.08 -11.29 11.35
CA ASP A 91 15.49 -10.32 10.41
C ASP A 91 15.10 -9.02 11.13
N ALA A 92 14.44 -9.10 12.29
CA ALA A 92 14.16 -7.93 13.12
C ALA A 92 15.45 -7.17 13.48
N THR A 93 16.53 -7.88 13.81
CA THR A 93 17.82 -7.24 14.11
C THR A 93 18.42 -6.57 12.87
N LYS A 94 18.32 -7.19 11.70
CA LYS A 94 18.72 -6.60 10.42
C LYS A 94 17.97 -5.30 10.16
N LYS A 95 16.63 -5.30 10.29
CA LYS A 95 15.79 -4.12 10.11
C LYS A 95 16.11 -2.99 11.09
N VAL A 96 16.40 -3.34 12.36
CA VAL A 96 16.82 -2.35 13.37
C VAL A 96 18.21 -1.78 13.08
N LYS A 97 19.14 -2.56 12.53
CA LYS A 97 20.43 -2.03 12.09
C LYS A 97 20.26 -0.98 10.98
N ILE A 98 19.40 -1.26 9.99
CA ILE A 98 19.05 -0.29 8.94
C ILE A 98 18.42 0.96 9.55
N TYR A 99 17.48 0.79 10.49
CA TYR A 99 16.87 1.90 11.22
C TYR A 99 17.92 2.80 11.89
N LEU A 100 18.87 2.23 12.60
CA LEU A 100 19.91 2.99 13.30
C LEU A 100 20.88 3.67 12.32
N GLU A 101 21.28 2.99 11.25
CA GLU A 101 22.14 3.61 10.22
C GLU A 101 21.45 4.76 9.51
N VAL A 102 20.15 4.64 9.18
CA VAL A 102 19.39 5.75 8.61
C VAL A 102 19.35 6.96 9.53
N LEU A 103 19.15 6.76 10.84
CA LEU A 103 19.20 7.87 11.81
C LEU A 103 20.58 8.54 11.82
N LYS A 104 21.64 7.74 11.78
CA LYS A 104 23.03 8.20 11.72
C LYS A 104 23.28 9.00 10.44
N GLN A 105 22.89 8.45 9.28
CA GLN A 105 23.05 9.13 7.99
C GLN A 105 22.25 10.44 7.94
N PHE A 106 21.02 10.45 8.47
CA PHE A 106 20.22 11.67 8.54
C PHE A 106 20.93 12.80 9.29
N ASP A 107 21.57 12.47 10.41
CA ASP A 107 22.31 13.45 11.22
C ASP A 107 23.67 13.82 10.59
N GLU A 108 24.40 12.85 10.03
CA GLU A 108 25.71 13.09 9.36
C GLU A 108 25.56 13.93 8.09
N LEU A 109 24.46 13.76 7.35
CA LEU A 109 24.13 14.54 6.15
C LEU A 109 23.50 15.90 6.51
N GLU A 110 23.37 16.24 7.79
CA GLU A 110 22.78 17.49 8.28
C GLU A 110 21.35 17.72 7.73
N LEU A 111 20.56 16.64 7.48
CA LEU A 111 19.20 16.73 7.02
C LEU A 111 18.26 17.19 8.14
N SER A 112 17.12 17.73 7.76
CA SER A 112 16.11 18.19 8.72
C SER A 112 14.71 17.95 8.17
N LEU A 113 13.78 17.60 9.04
CA LEU A 113 12.36 17.55 8.70
C LEU A 113 11.78 18.96 8.74
N THR A 114 10.84 19.22 7.85
CA THR A 114 10.08 20.48 7.79
C THR A 114 9.03 20.53 8.90
N ASP A 115 8.49 21.72 9.18
CA ASP A 115 7.40 21.90 10.14
C ASP A 115 6.12 21.14 9.71
N ASP A 116 5.87 21.05 8.40
CA ASP A 116 4.73 20.32 7.84
C ASP A 116 4.90 18.80 8.05
N GLU A 117 6.10 18.25 7.79
CA GLU A 117 6.40 16.84 8.05
C GLU A 117 6.30 16.50 9.55
N LEU A 118 6.80 17.38 10.42
CA LEU A 118 6.66 17.18 11.86
C LEU A 118 5.19 17.19 12.32
N SER A 119 4.38 18.08 11.73
CA SER A 119 2.94 18.15 11.99
C SER A 119 2.22 16.90 11.45
N ALA A 120 2.60 16.41 10.28
CA ALA A 120 2.05 15.16 9.70
C ALA A 120 2.40 13.96 10.58
N ILE A 121 3.64 13.84 11.07
CA ILE A 121 4.07 12.79 12.01
C ILE A 121 3.22 12.80 13.28
N ASP A 122 2.98 13.98 13.85
CA ASP A 122 2.16 14.12 15.07
C ASP A 122 0.70 13.71 14.80
N ASN A 123 0.13 14.14 13.67
CA ASN A 123 -1.24 13.79 13.27
C ASN A 123 -1.40 12.27 13.02
N ILE A 124 -0.50 11.66 12.25
CA ILE A 124 -0.50 10.22 11.99
C ILE A 124 -0.35 9.45 13.31
N THR A 125 0.62 9.83 14.14
CA THR A 125 0.85 9.19 15.44
C THR A 125 -0.39 9.24 16.31
N ASN A 126 -1.00 10.42 16.49
CA ASN A 126 -2.19 10.58 17.33
C ASN A 126 -3.39 9.79 16.79
N THR A 127 -3.61 9.84 15.47
CA THR A 127 -4.74 9.16 14.83
C THR A 127 -4.62 7.65 14.98
N TYR A 128 -3.51 7.06 14.56
CA TYR A 128 -3.34 5.60 14.61
C TYR A 128 -3.19 5.08 16.05
N TRP A 129 -2.52 5.84 16.94
CA TRP A 129 -2.43 5.47 18.34
C TRP A 129 -3.79 5.40 19.02
N GLN A 130 -4.71 6.28 18.67
CA GLN A 130 -6.08 6.25 19.19
C GLN A 130 -6.80 4.94 18.86
N TYR A 131 -6.57 4.37 17.67
CA TYR A 131 -7.24 3.14 17.22
C TYR A 131 -6.48 1.87 17.60
N TYR A 132 -5.14 1.89 17.58
CA TYR A 132 -4.29 0.70 17.68
C TYR A 132 -3.46 0.62 18.95
N SER A 133 -3.63 1.54 19.93
CA SER A 133 -2.82 1.57 21.16
C SER A 133 -2.91 0.28 21.97
N GLU A 134 -4.09 -0.35 22.05
CA GLU A 134 -4.26 -1.62 22.75
C GLU A 134 -3.46 -2.75 22.07
N TYR A 135 -3.55 -2.84 20.76
CA TYR A 135 -2.82 -3.81 19.96
C TYR A 135 -1.29 -3.67 20.14
N TYR A 136 -0.76 -2.46 20.04
CA TYR A 136 0.66 -2.22 20.22
C TYR A 136 1.12 -2.43 21.66
N THR A 137 0.37 -1.95 22.66
CA THR A 137 0.78 -2.09 24.06
C THR A 137 0.72 -3.53 24.56
N LYS A 138 -0.21 -4.36 24.11
CA LYS A 138 -0.21 -5.80 24.37
C LYS A 138 1.08 -6.47 23.93
N ASN A 139 1.68 -5.99 22.85
CA ASN A 139 2.95 -6.47 22.31
C ASN A 139 4.18 -5.74 22.86
N GLY A 140 4.02 -4.88 23.86
CA GLY A 140 5.12 -4.17 24.52
C GLY A 140 5.66 -2.96 23.76
N ILE A 141 4.93 -2.48 22.76
CA ILE A 141 5.25 -1.28 21.97
C ILE A 141 4.53 -0.10 22.60
N GLY A 142 5.26 0.91 23.06
CA GLY A 142 4.68 2.12 23.63
C GLY A 142 4.50 3.21 22.58
N GLU A 143 3.71 4.24 22.93
CA GLU A 143 3.42 5.39 22.07
C GLU A 143 4.67 6.07 21.54
N GLN A 144 5.71 6.20 22.38
CA GLN A 144 6.95 6.84 21.95
C GLN A 144 7.68 6.02 20.88
N SER A 145 7.74 4.68 21.00
CA SER A 145 8.32 3.84 19.96
C SER A 145 7.51 3.89 18.68
N PHE A 146 6.18 3.96 18.79
CA PHE A 146 5.31 4.14 17.64
C PHE A 146 5.54 5.48 16.94
N LYS A 147 5.70 6.57 17.70
CA LYS A 147 6.09 7.88 17.17
C LYS A 147 7.47 7.86 16.53
N ASP A 148 8.43 7.19 17.16
CA ASP A 148 9.80 7.07 16.63
C ASP A 148 9.81 6.33 15.28
N ILE A 149 8.96 5.30 15.10
CA ILE A 149 8.78 4.59 13.81
C ILE A 149 8.17 5.52 12.74
N ASN A 150 7.13 6.28 13.08
CA ASN A 150 6.56 7.25 12.15
C ASN A 150 7.59 8.32 11.75
N THR A 151 8.36 8.83 12.72
CA THR A 151 9.45 9.80 12.46
C THR A 151 10.53 9.21 11.56
N TYR A 152 10.88 7.94 11.79
CA TYR A 152 11.84 7.22 10.97
C TYR A 152 11.43 7.14 9.50
N SER A 153 10.14 6.93 9.20
CA SER A 153 9.66 6.84 7.81
C SER A 153 10.00 8.11 7.02
N TYR A 154 9.81 9.28 7.61
CA TYR A 154 10.18 10.57 6.99
C TYR A 154 11.69 10.76 6.88
N LYS A 155 12.44 10.42 7.95
CA LYS A 155 13.92 10.49 7.90
C LYS A 155 14.49 9.54 6.84
N ARG A 156 13.94 8.31 6.74
CA ARG A 156 14.33 7.34 5.72
C ARG A 156 14.10 7.91 4.32
N GLN A 157 12.94 8.52 4.07
CA GLN A 157 12.65 9.12 2.79
C GLN A 157 13.60 10.31 2.48
N ALA A 158 13.95 11.12 3.46
CA ALA A 158 14.90 12.22 3.28
C ALA A 158 16.30 11.70 2.92
N VAL A 159 16.80 10.66 3.60
CA VAL A 159 18.09 10.01 3.28
C VAL A 159 18.03 9.32 1.93
N PHE A 160 16.94 8.63 1.62
CA PHE A 160 16.70 7.98 0.34
C PHE A 160 16.75 9.00 -0.81
N ASN A 161 16.04 10.12 -0.66
CA ASN A 161 16.01 11.19 -1.66
C ASN A 161 17.40 11.86 -1.83
N HIS A 162 18.17 12.00 -0.74
CA HIS A 162 19.56 12.52 -0.82
C HIS A 162 20.44 11.65 -1.72
N TYR A 163 20.21 10.34 -1.77
CA TYR A 163 20.94 9.45 -2.67
C TYR A 163 20.36 9.44 -4.08
N TYR A 164 19.07 9.17 -4.24
CA TYR A 164 18.50 8.70 -5.50
C TYR A 164 17.57 9.67 -6.23
N ALA A 165 17.02 10.69 -5.53
CA ALA A 165 16.17 11.68 -6.19
C ALA A 165 16.97 12.64 -7.06
N GLU A 166 16.28 13.48 -7.81
CA GLU A 166 16.86 14.52 -8.65
C GLU A 166 17.81 15.42 -7.83
N GLY A 167 19.05 15.58 -8.34
CA GLY A 167 20.12 16.28 -7.63
C GLY A 167 20.79 15.46 -6.52
N GLY A 168 20.41 14.21 -6.31
CA GLY A 168 21.01 13.30 -5.35
C GLY A 168 22.41 12.83 -5.73
N THR A 169 23.14 12.26 -4.76
CA THR A 169 24.54 11.83 -4.97
C THR A 169 24.68 10.61 -5.87
N GLU A 170 23.62 9.83 -6.01
CA GLU A 170 23.49 8.65 -6.88
C GLU A 170 22.17 8.76 -7.67
N GLU A 171 21.89 9.96 -8.18
CA GLU A 171 20.66 10.28 -8.90
C GLU A 171 20.31 9.21 -9.95
N VAL A 172 19.06 8.76 -9.92
CA VAL A 172 18.56 7.79 -10.89
C VAL A 172 18.11 8.49 -12.16
N ASP A 173 18.46 7.91 -13.31
CA ASP A 173 18.07 8.44 -14.61
C ASP A 173 16.53 8.44 -14.74
N GLU A 174 15.97 9.60 -15.05
CA GLU A 174 14.53 9.76 -15.24
C GLU A 174 13.98 8.84 -16.34
N GLN A 175 14.77 8.52 -17.36
CA GLN A 175 14.35 7.60 -18.41
C GLN A 175 14.18 6.18 -17.89
N GLU A 176 15.04 5.72 -16.96
CA GLU A 176 14.87 4.42 -16.30
C GLU A 176 13.53 4.35 -15.54
N LEU A 177 13.17 5.43 -14.85
CA LEU A 177 11.90 5.50 -14.12
C LEU A 177 10.71 5.49 -15.07
N LYS A 178 10.78 6.25 -16.17
CA LYS A 178 9.72 6.29 -17.21
C LYS A 178 9.56 4.96 -17.93
N ASP A 179 10.65 4.28 -18.26
CA ASP A 179 10.63 2.97 -18.90
C ASP A 179 9.95 1.92 -17.97
N TYR A 180 10.24 1.99 -16.67
CA TYR A 180 9.56 1.14 -15.68
C TYR A 180 8.08 1.47 -15.58
N TYR A 181 7.72 2.76 -15.50
CA TYR A 181 6.33 3.21 -15.41
C TYR A 181 5.51 2.75 -16.62
N GLU A 182 5.99 2.97 -17.84
CA GLU A 182 5.34 2.55 -19.09
C GLU A 182 5.17 1.04 -19.18
N LYS A 183 6.17 0.28 -18.73
CA LYS A 183 6.13 -1.19 -18.72
C LYS A 183 5.08 -1.74 -17.77
N ASN A 184 4.86 -1.07 -16.64
CA ASN A 184 4.04 -1.58 -15.55
C ASN A 184 2.70 -0.86 -15.40
N ASN A 185 2.41 0.16 -16.22
CA ASN A 185 1.14 0.86 -16.22
C ASN A 185 0.58 0.98 -17.64
N ALA A 186 -0.71 0.95 -17.76
CA ALA A 186 -1.43 1.10 -19.02
C ALA A 186 -2.57 2.09 -18.88
N ARG A 187 -2.69 3.01 -19.85
CA ARG A 187 -3.84 3.89 -19.99
C ARG A 187 -4.91 3.21 -20.81
N VAL A 188 -6.11 3.05 -20.26
CA VAL A 188 -7.19 2.32 -20.89
C VAL A 188 -8.54 3.02 -20.74
N LYS A 189 -9.46 2.75 -21.67
CA LYS A 189 -10.91 2.81 -21.45
C LYS A 189 -11.48 1.41 -21.63
N TYR A 190 -12.53 1.08 -20.88
CA TYR A 190 -13.20 -0.20 -21.07
C TYR A 190 -14.70 -0.09 -20.77
N ILE A 191 -15.47 -1.00 -21.38
CA ILE A 191 -16.87 -1.24 -21.10
C ILE A 191 -17.00 -2.67 -20.59
N CYS A 192 -17.58 -2.84 -19.39
CA CYS A 192 -17.87 -4.16 -18.82
C CYS A 192 -19.37 -4.47 -19.07
N LEU A 193 -19.65 -5.44 -19.93
CA LEU A 193 -20.99 -5.91 -20.25
C LEU A 193 -21.27 -7.20 -19.45
N ASN A 194 -22.04 -7.11 -18.37
CA ASN A 194 -22.37 -8.25 -17.53
C ASN A 194 -23.34 -9.20 -18.24
N SER A 195 -23.06 -10.50 -18.18
CA SER A 195 -23.90 -11.54 -18.78
C SER A 195 -25.19 -11.84 -18.00
N THR A 196 -25.41 -11.18 -16.86
CA THR A 196 -26.60 -11.29 -16.05
C THR A 196 -27.13 -9.89 -15.73
N ASP A 197 -28.47 -9.74 -15.75
CA ASP A 197 -29.12 -8.53 -15.26
C ASP A 197 -29.19 -8.48 -13.71
N ALA A 198 -29.78 -7.43 -13.15
CA ALA A 198 -29.91 -7.25 -11.70
C ALA A 198 -30.81 -8.31 -11.04
N ASP A 199 -31.71 -8.95 -11.78
CA ASP A 199 -32.60 -10.03 -11.32
C ASP A 199 -31.98 -11.43 -11.50
N GLY A 200 -30.76 -11.50 -12.05
CA GLY A 200 -30.02 -12.75 -12.31
C GLY A 200 -30.44 -13.48 -13.59
N ASN A 201 -31.17 -12.81 -14.50
CA ASN A 201 -31.49 -13.39 -15.79
C ASN A 201 -30.26 -13.40 -16.68
N PHE A 202 -30.07 -14.52 -17.38
CA PHE A 202 -28.89 -14.72 -18.22
C PHE A 202 -29.06 -14.07 -19.60
N MET A 203 -28.16 -13.16 -19.94
CA MET A 203 -28.19 -12.35 -21.18
C MET A 203 -26.93 -12.53 -22.04
N ASP A 204 -26.24 -13.65 -21.90
CA ASP A 204 -24.92 -13.91 -22.49
C ASP A 204 -24.85 -13.64 -24.00
N THR A 205 -25.80 -14.19 -24.77
CA THR A 205 -25.82 -14.03 -26.23
C THR A 205 -25.96 -12.57 -26.67
N GLU A 206 -26.80 -11.79 -25.96
CA GLU A 206 -27.03 -10.38 -26.25
C GLU A 206 -25.79 -9.56 -25.90
N MET A 207 -25.22 -9.76 -24.71
CA MET A 207 -24.03 -9.05 -24.27
C MET A 207 -22.82 -9.36 -25.15
N LYS A 208 -22.63 -10.61 -25.53
CA LYS A 208 -21.58 -11.02 -26.48
C LYS A 208 -21.74 -10.34 -27.85
N SER A 209 -22.97 -10.29 -28.35
CA SER A 209 -23.27 -9.63 -29.63
C SER A 209 -22.99 -8.12 -29.57
N MET A 210 -23.43 -7.47 -28.51
CA MET A 210 -23.20 -6.03 -28.26
C MET A 210 -21.70 -5.73 -28.08
N ALA A 211 -20.97 -6.53 -27.33
CA ALA A 211 -19.53 -6.37 -27.15
C ALA A 211 -18.76 -6.47 -28.47
N ASN A 212 -19.10 -7.44 -29.33
CA ASN A 212 -18.51 -7.55 -30.66
C ASN A 212 -18.85 -6.36 -31.57
N ASP A 213 -20.09 -5.85 -31.53
CA ASP A 213 -20.50 -4.65 -32.27
C ASP A 213 -19.70 -3.42 -31.81
N PHE A 214 -19.54 -3.26 -30.51
CA PHE A 214 -18.74 -2.15 -29.95
C PHE A 214 -17.27 -2.22 -30.38
N VAL A 215 -16.65 -3.41 -30.37
CA VAL A 215 -15.28 -3.60 -30.89
C VAL A 215 -15.19 -3.22 -32.36
N GLU A 216 -16.15 -3.66 -33.19
CA GLU A 216 -16.17 -3.35 -34.62
C GLU A 216 -16.32 -1.84 -34.88
N ARG A 217 -17.24 -1.18 -34.17
CA ARG A 217 -17.53 0.27 -34.30
C ARG A 217 -16.34 1.11 -33.82
N ALA A 218 -15.75 0.78 -32.64
CA ALA A 218 -14.56 1.44 -32.14
C ALA A 218 -13.39 1.34 -33.15
N ASN A 219 -13.16 0.15 -33.72
CA ASN A 219 -12.11 -0.06 -34.72
C ASN A 219 -12.39 0.61 -36.08
N LYS A 220 -13.64 1.03 -36.33
CA LYS A 220 -14.01 1.88 -37.47
C LYS A 220 -13.89 3.38 -37.16
N GLY A 221 -13.47 3.75 -35.97
CA GLY A 221 -13.20 5.12 -35.54
C GLY A 221 -14.38 5.83 -34.86
N GLU A 222 -15.39 5.09 -34.41
CA GLU A 222 -16.41 5.66 -33.51
C GLU A 222 -15.80 6.05 -32.17
N ASN A 223 -16.28 7.16 -31.58
CA ASN A 223 -15.77 7.61 -30.30
C ASN A 223 -16.14 6.60 -29.20
N PHE A 224 -15.15 6.15 -28.45
CA PHE A 224 -15.37 5.15 -27.41
C PHE A 224 -16.24 5.65 -26.25
N ASP A 225 -16.22 6.97 -25.96
CA ASP A 225 -17.11 7.57 -24.97
C ASP A 225 -18.58 7.53 -25.39
N ASP A 226 -18.88 7.62 -26.71
CA ASP A 226 -20.24 7.46 -27.22
C ASP A 226 -20.73 6.01 -27.00
N LEU A 227 -19.87 5.00 -27.15
CA LEU A 227 -20.19 3.60 -26.88
C LEU A 227 -20.41 3.34 -25.39
N ILE A 228 -19.63 3.97 -24.51
CA ILE A 228 -19.85 3.94 -23.06
C ILE A 228 -21.22 4.51 -22.74
N ALA A 229 -21.54 5.69 -23.26
CA ALA A 229 -22.84 6.35 -23.05
C ALA A 229 -24.02 5.51 -23.58
N GLU A 230 -23.85 4.84 -24.71
CA GLU A 230 -24.86 3.92 -25.29
C GLU A 230 -25.14 2.75 -24.34
N TYR A 231 -24.07 2.14 -23.79
CA TYR A 231 -24.24 1.03 -22.84
C TYR A 231 -24.86 1.50 -21.52
N ASP A 232 -24.49 2.68 -21.04
CA ASP A 232 -25.10 3.25 -19.82
C ASP A 232 -26.59 3.53 -20.03
N ALA A 233 -26.99 4.05 -21.20
CA ALA A 233 -28.39 4.24 -21.56
C ALA A 233 -29.15 2.90 -21.67
N TYR A 234 -28.50 1.85 -22.18
CA TYR A 234 -29.07 0.50 -22.22
C TYR A 234 -29.31 -0.06 -20.80
N LYS A 235 -28.34 0.07 -19.91
CA LYS A 235 -28.50 -0.34 -18.49
C LYS A 235 -29.63 0.40 -17.79
N GLN A 236 -29.71 1.73 -18.01
CA GLN A 236 -30.78 2.54 -17.43
C GLN A 236 -32.16 2.10 -17.92
N LYS A 237 -32.30 1.80 -19.22
CA LYS A 237 -33.55 1.32 -19.79
C LYS A 237 -33.98 -0.03 -19.16
N LEU A 238 -33.05 -0.95 -18.99
CA LEU A 238 -33.34 -2.24 -18.32
C LEU A 238 -33.81 -2.02 -16.87
N ALA A 239 -33.13 -1.14 -16.12
CA ALA A 239 -33.52 -0.81 -14.77
C ALA A 239 -34.92 -0.18 -14.67
N ASP A 240 -35.26 0.71 -15.61
CA ASP A 240 -36.59 1.35 -15.69
C ASP A 240 -37.69 0.33 -16.02
N GLU A 241 -37.44 -0.63 -16.94
CA GLU A 241 -38.36 -1.70 -17.29
C GLU A 241 -38.63 -2.64 -16.10
N GLN A 242 -37.57 -3.04 -15.36
CA GLN A 242 -37.69 -3.84 -14.15
C GLN A 242 -38.48 -3.12 -13.03
N ALA A 243 -38.21 -1.84 -12.81
CA ALA A 243 -38.97 -1.03 -11.87
C ALA A 243 -40.48 -0.93 -12.22
N ALA A 244 -40.81 -0.84 -13.50
CA ALA A 244 -42.19 -0.81 -13.98
C ALA A 244 -42.91 -2.15 -13.77
N GLU A 245 -42.24 -3.29 -13.98
CA GLU A 245 -42.81 -4.62 -13.75
C GLU A 245 -43.05 -4.89 -12.26
N THR A 246 -42.14 -4.48 -11.38
CA THR A 246 -42.29 -4.62 -9.91
C THR A 246 -43.45 -3.79 -9.40
N THR A 247 -43.75 -2.63 -10.01
CA THR A 247 -44.85 -1.76 -9.61
C THR A 247 -46.23 -2.33 -10.03
N THR A 248 -46.27 -3.08 -11.13
CA THR A 248 -47.52 -3.70 -11.63
C THR A 248 -47.93 -4.94 -10.84
N THR A 249 -47.02 -5.68 -10.26
CA THR A 249 -47.30 -6.85 -9.40
C THR A 249 -47.74 -6.46 -8.00
N ALA A 250 -47.49 -5.23 -7.53
CA ALA A 250 -47.88 -4.75 -6.20
C ALA A 250 -49.32 -4.22 -6.11
N SER A 251 -50.11 -4.22 -7.21
CA SER A 251 -51.45 -3.63 -7.25
C SER A 251 -52.63 -4.57 -6.92
N ASP A 252 -52.35 -5.85 -6.57
CA ASP A 252 -53.43 -6.78 -6.20
C ASP A 252 -53.10 -7.56 -4.92
N GLY A 253 -53.24 -6.91 -3.75
CA GLY A 253 -53.04 -7.56 -2.46
C GLY A 253 -52.96 -6.59 -1.28
N SER A 254 -54.16 -6.12 -0.82
CA SER A 254 -54.28 -5.40 0.45
C SER A 254 -53.77 -6.27 1.63
N GLY A 255 -52.64 -5.87 2.23
CA GLY A 255 -52.12 -6.45 3.45
C GLY A 255 -51.07 -5.56 4.07
N THR A 256 -51.45 -4.81 5.10
CA THR A 256 -50.58 -3.99 5.94
C THR A 256 -49.50 -4.83 6.60
N ILE A 257 -48.22 -4.58 6.28
CA ILE A 257 -47.11 -5.08 7.12
C ILE A 257 -46.13 -3.92 7.33
N GLU A 258 -45.87 -3.64 8.60
CA GLU A 258 -44.92 -2.64 9.07
C GLU A 258 -43.50 -2.94 8.58
N SER A 259 -42.83 -1.89 8.04
CA SER A 259 -41.44 -1.98 7.60
C SER A 259 -40.50 -1.83 8.80
N THR A 260 -39.73 -2.87 9.11
CA THR A 260 -38.50 -2.77 9.88
C THR A 260 -37.33 -2.90 8.93
N SER A 261 -36.66 -1.77 8.66
CA SER A 261 -35.42 -1.74 7.89
C SER A 261 -34.27 -2.28 8.77
N ALA A 262 -33.71 -3.41 8.38
CA ALA A 262 -32.43 -3.87 8.89
C ALA A 262 -31.41 -3.77 7.75
N SER A 263 -30.54 -2.77 7.84
CA SER A 263 -29.36 -2.63 6.97
C SER A 263 -28.27 -3.56 7.52
N ALA A 264 -27.96 -4.61 6.80
CA ALA A 264 -26.79 -5.44 7.09
C ALA A 264 -25.70 -5.11 6.05
N SER A 265 -24.73 -4.30 6.44
CA SER A 265 -23.49 -4.15 5.69
C SER A 265 -22.47 -5.14 6.27
N ASN A 266 -22.15 -6.18 5.53
CA ASN A 266 -20.96 -6.99 5.79
C ASN A 266 -19.82 -6.40 4.95
N THR A 267 -18.91 -5.73 5.61
CA THR A 267 -17.57 -5.44 5.12
C THR A 267 -16.61 -6.28 5.94
N GLU A 268 -16.09 -7.35 5.38
CA GLU A 268 -14.89 -8.02 5.90
C GLU A 268 -13.68 -7.18 5.46
N ASP A 269 -13.09 -6.51 6.43
CA ASP A 269 -11.91 -5.67 6.25
C ASP A 269 -10.68 -6.52 6.53
N THR A 270 -10.03 -6.97 5.47
CA THR A 270 -8.70 -7.60 5.57
C THR A 270 -7.66 -6.47 5.53
N ALA A 271 -7.17 -6.07 6.68
CA ALA A 271 -6.15 -5.04 6.80
C ALA A 271 -4.80 -5.55 6.28
N THR A 272 -4.52 -5.27 5.02
CA THR A 272 -3.17 -5.36 4.47
C THR A 272 -2.44 -4.05 4.81
N ILE A 273 -1.47 -4.11 5.72
CA ILE A 273 -0.58 -2.98 6.00
C ILE A 273 0.45 -2.89 4.88
N GLY A 274 0.03 -2.34 3.74
CA GLY A 274 0.91 -1.87 2.69
C GLY A 274 1.15 -0.39 2.91
N SER A 275 2.41 0.02 2.94
CA SER A 275 2.84 1.41 2.98
C SER A 275 2.28 2.16 1.76
N SER A 276 1.14 2.82 1.91
CA SER A 276 0.69 3.84 0.99
C SER A 276 0.49 5.13 1.76
N SER A 277 1.24 6.14 1.37
CA SER A 277 1.05 7.51 1.82
C SER A 277 -0.29 8.02 1.28
N ASP A 278 -1.35 7.85 2.06
CA ASP A 278 -2.62 8.53 1.81
C ASP A 278 -2.56 9.90 2.50
N THR A 279 -2.39 10.93 1.71
CA THR A 279 -2.50 12.32 2.14
C THR A 279 -3.97 12.64 2.33
N GLY A 280 -4.32 13.00 3.57
CA GLY A 280 -5.65 13.33 4.03
C GLY A 280 -6.40 14.30 3.12
N VAL A 281 -7.61 13.92 2.78
CA VAL A 281 -8.58 14.77 2.07
C VAL A 281 -9.00 15.92 2.98
N ASP A 282 -8.51 17.10 2.68
CA ASP A 282 -9.05 18.37 3.18
C ASP A 282 -10.37 18.65 2.45
N THR A 283 -11.50 18.50 3.15
CA THR A 283 -12.82 18.87 2.66
C THR A 283 -13.05 20.38 2.73
N THR A 284 -12.30 21.16 1.98
CA THR A 284 -12.70 22.47 1.55
C THR A 284 -13.33 22.36 0.16
N SER A 285 -14.54 22.88 0.02
CA SER A 285 -15.32 22.93 -1.22
C SER A 285 -14.48 23.50 -2.36
N ALA A 286 -13.79 22.63 -3.09
CA ALA A 286 -13.20 22.94 -4.38
C ALA A 286 -14.33 22.89 -5.44
N GLU A 287 -14.36 23.89 -6.28
CA GLU A 287 -15.08 23.83 -7.57
C GLU A 287 -14.65 22.51 -8.23
N THR A 288 -15.62 21.69 -8.65
CA THR A 288 -15.35 20.44 -9.38
C THR A 288 -14.66 20.83 -10.68
N GLU A 289 -13.33 20.70 -10.75
CA GLU A 289 -12.63 20.71 -12.01
C GLU A 289 -13.24 19.60 -12.88
N GLU A 290 -13.63 19.94 -14.10
CA GLU A 290 -14.18 19.00 -15.07
C GLU A 290 -13.10 17.95 -15.34
N ASP A 291 -13.40 16.65 -15.12
CA ASP A 291 -12.44 15.58 -15.37
C ASP A 291 -11.93 15.66 -16.82
N LYS A 292 -10.66 15.97 -16.96
CA LYS A 292 -9.99 16.16 -18.25
C LYS A 292 -9.93 14.88 -19.09
N TYR A 293 -9.98 13.74 -18.44
CA TYR A 293 -9.85 12.41 -19.04
C TYR A 293 -10.98 11.47 -18.60
N PRO A 294 -12.26 11.81 -18.88
CA PRO A 294 -13.38 11.02 -18.41
C PRO A 294 -13.30 9.58 -18.96
N ASN A 295 -13.69 8.63 -18.13
CA ASN A 295 -13.68 7.18 -18.43
C ASN A 295 -12.29 6.57 -18.71
N GLU A 296 -11.21 7.29 -18.47
CA GLU A 296 -9.87 6.76 -18.60
C GLU A 296 -9.34 6.27 -17.24
N TYR A 297 -8.69 5.11 -17.27
CA TYR A 297 -8.07 4.49 -16.10
C TYR A 297 -6.58 4.28 -16.36
N ILE A 298 -5.77 4.50 -15.34
CA ILE A 298 -4.40 3.98 -15.31
C ILE A 298 -4.45 2.65 -14.56
N VAL A 299 -4.14 1.58 -15.27
CA VAL A 299 -4.15 0.21 -14.74
C VAL A 299 -2.71 -0.23 -14.51
N THR A 300 -2.40 -0.69 -13.31
CA THR A 300 -1.09 -1.27 -13.00
C THR A 300 -1.09 -2.77 -13.35
N LYS A 301 0.02 -3.24 -13.93
CA LYS A 301 0.23 -4.65 -14.24
C LYS A 301 0.18 -5.49 -12.96
N SER A 302 -0.66 -6.51 -12.95
CA SER A 302 -0.71 -7.48 -11.86
C SER A 302 -0.01 -8.77 -12.25
N GLU A 303 0.74 -9.34 -11.30
CA GLU A 303 1.30 -10.69 -11.39
C GLU A 303 0.54 -11.69 -10.50
N ASP A 304 -0.39 -11.20 -9.68
CA ASP A 304 -1.20 -11.98 -8.75
C ASP A 304 -2.65 -12.07 -9.24
N GLU A 305 -3.17 -13.31 -9.38
CA GLU A 305 -4.53 -13.58 -9.82
C GLU A 305 -5.61 -12.93 -8.92
N SER A 306 -5.30 -12.69 -7.65
CA SER A 306 -6.22 -12.07 -6.70
C SER A 306 -6.31 -10.55 -6.80
N SER A 307 -5.40 -9.88 -7.52
CA SER A 307 -5.23 -8.42 -7.50
C SER A 307 -5.36 -7.73 -8.86
N GLY A 308 -5.72 -8.45 -9.92
CA GLY A 308 -5.86 -7.87 -11.26
C GLY A 308 -7.04 -6.88 -11.36
N SER A 309 -6.82 -5.71 -11.97
CA SER A 309 -7.86 -4.72 -12.25
C SER A 309 -7.97 -4.48 -13.75
N PRO A 310 -9.21 -4.42 -14.34
CA PRO A 310 -10.52 -4.69 -13.72
C PRO A 310 -10.73 -6.15 -13.27
N THR A 311 -10.07 -7.12 -13.91
CA THR A 311 -9.88 -8.53 -13.47
C THR A 311 -8.47 -8.95 -13.83
N TYR A 312 -7.97 -10.06 -13.26
CA TYR A 312 -6.63 -10.56 -13.60
C TYR A 312 -6.49 -10.88 -15.10
N LYS A 313 -7.46 -11.59 -15.69
CA LYS A 313 -7.44 -11.94 -17.11
C LYS A 313 -7.48 -10.71 -18.01
N VAL A 314 -8.35 -9.74 -17.71
CA VAL A 314 -8.41 -8.48 -18.46
C VAL A 314 -7.10 -7.71 -18.33
N ASN A 315 -6.52 -7.67 -17.14
CA ASN A 315 -5.22 -7.05 -16.89
C ASN A 315 -4.12 -7.69 -17.75
N GLN A 316 -4.03 -9.03 -17.79
CA GLN A 316 -3.04 -9.72 -18.64
C GLN A 316 -3.23 -9.41 -20.12
N GLU A 317 -4.47 -9.35 -20.62
CA GLU A 317 -4.77 -9.02 -22.01
C GLU A 317 -4.43 -7.56 -22.34
N ILE A 318 -4.65 -6.60 -21.41
CA ILE A 318 -4.25 -5.19 -21.55
C ILE A 318 -2.73 -5.10 -21.77
N PHE A 319 -1.93 -5.79 -20.96
CA PHE A 319 -0.47 -5.76 -21.06
C PHE A 319 0.08 -6.63 -22.21
N GLY A 320 -0.66 -7.65 -22.64
CA GLY A 320 -0.37 -8.44 -23.84
C GLY A 320 -0.65 -7.70 -25.15
N HIS A 321 -1.53 -6.69 -25.13
CA HIS A 321 -1.95 -5.95 -26.33
C HIS A 321 -0.96 -4.86 -26.70
N SER A 322 -0.33 -4.98 -27.85
CA SER A 322 0.78 -4.08 -28.26
C SER A 322 0.34 -2.85 -29.06
N LYS A 323 -0.94 -2.79 -29.50
CA LYS A 323 -1.43 -1.68 -30.34
C LYS A 323 -2.23 -0.70 -29.52
N TYR A 324 -1.94 0.58 -29.70
CA TYR A 324 -2.71 1.67 -29.13
C TYR A 324 -3.88 2.05 -30.07
N GLY A 325 -5.03 2.36 -29.48
CA GLY A 325 -6.22 2.83 -30.18
C GLY A 325 -7.09 1.73 -30.81
N ASP A 326 -6.62 0.50 -30.93
CA ASP A 326 -7.43 -0.62 -31.40
C ASP A 326 -8.26 -1.20 -30.24
N ALA A 327 -9.57 -1.36 -30.45
CA ALA A 327 -10.43 -2.04 -29.48
C ALA A 327 -10.31 -3.57 -29.61
N PHE A 328 -10.34 -4.24 -28.46
CA PHE A 328 -10.31 -5.71 -28.37
C PHE A 328 -11.31 -6.23 -27.33
N LEU A 329 -11.72 -7.48 -27.49
CA LEU A 329 -12.65 -8.15 -26.58
C LEU A 329 -11.90 -9.09 -25.64
N VAL A 330 -12.24 -9.03 -24.34
CA VAL A 330 -11.88 -10.05 -23.37
C VAL A 330 -13.16 -10.71 -22.85
N GLU A 331 -13.25 -12.03 -22.99
CA GLU A 331 -14.39 -12.81 -22.53
C GLU A 331 -14.09 -13.35 -21.13
N GLU A 332 -14.94 -13.06 -20.16
CA GLU A 332 -14.95 -13.62 -18.81
C GLU A 332 -16.17 -14.54 -18.64
N ASP A 333 -16.22 -15.32 -17.56
CA ASP A 333 -17.31 -16.27 -17.31
C ASP A 333 -18.68 -15.58 -17.21
N ASN A 334 -18.72 -14.36 -16.66
CA ASN A 334 -19.95 -13.61 -16.39
C ASN A 334 -19.97 -12.20 -17.01
N ALA A 335 -19.01 -11.88 -17.85
CA ALA A 335 -18.90 -10.55 -18.45
C ALA A 335 -18.06 -10.54 -19.74
N TYR A 336 -18.29 -9.52 -20.54
CA TYR A 336 -17.51 -9.18 -21.72
C TYR A 336 -16.87 -7.80 -21.52
N TYR A 337 -15.56 -7.71 -21.69
CA TYR A 337 -14.85 -6.45 -21.62
C TYR A 337 -14.44 -6.00 -23.00
N VAL A 338 -14.96 -4.86 -23.44
CA VAL A 338 -14.46 -4.14 -24.62
C VAL A 338 -13.43 -3.14 -24.13
N VAL A 339 -12.18 -3.29 -24.55
CA VAL A 339 -11.05 -2.52 -24.02
C VAL A 339 -10.34 -1.79 -25.14
N VAL A 340 -9.94 -0.53 -24.90
CA VAL A 340 -9.01 0.21 -25.76
C VAL A 340 -7.84 0.65 -24.90
N ARG A 341 -6.61 0.33 -25.36
CA ARG A 341 -5.37 0.81 -24.74
C ARG A 341 -4.88 2.04 -25.48
N TYR A 342 -4.45 3.05 -24.74
CA TYR A 342 -3.89 4.30 -25.27
C TYR A 342 -2.43 4.43 -24.88
N ASP A 343 -1.72 5.31 -25.61
CA ASP A 343 -0.38 5.74 -25.21
C ASP A 343 -0.47 6.42 -23.83
N ILE A 344 0.25 5.90 -22.87
CA ILE A 344 0.24 6.42 -21.49
C ILE A 344 0.74 7.87 -21.43
N TRP A 345 1.65 8.25 -22.32
CA TRP A 345 2.21 9.59 -22.43
C TRP A 345 1.27 10.61 -23.11
N GLY A 346 0.12 10.15 -23.61
CA GLY A 346 -0.94 11.00 -24.16
C GLY A 346 -1.73 11.78 -23.11
N ARG A 347 -1.43 11.61 -21.81
CA ARG A 347 -1.97 12.41 -20.69
C ARG A 347 -0.84 13.25 -20.09
N ASP A 348 -1.11 14.50 -19.74
CA ASP A 348 -0.15 15.38 -19.10
C ASP A 348 0.01 15.11 -17.58
N ASP A 349 -0.93 14.38 -16.97
CA ASP A 349 -0.90 13.92 -15.59
C ASP A 349 -0.37 12.48 -15.40
N SER A 350 0.14 11.83 -16.45
CA SER A 350 0.71 10.49 -16.35
C SER A 350 2.04 10.47 -15.59
N TRP A 351 2.81 11.56 -15.61
CA TRP A 351 4.12 11.64 -14.99
C TRP A 351 4.19 12.81 -14.00
N THR A 352 3.61 12.58 -12.82
CA THR A 352 3.62 13.52 -11.71
C THR A 352 4.83 13.25 -10.80
N ASP A 353 5.15 14.18 -9.91
CA ASP A 353 6.18 13.98 -8.89
C ASP A 353 5.85 12.79 -7.98
N GLU A 354 4.55 12.54 -7.75
CA GLU A 354 4.07 11.38 -6.99
C GLU A 354 4.39 10.06 -7.71
N ASN A 355 4.05 9.95 -9.02
CA ASN A 355 4.36 8.79 -9.83
C ASN A 355 5.87 8.55 -9.92
N LYS A 356 6.66 9.62 -10.11
CA LYS A 356 8.12 9.57 -10.13
C LYS A 356 8.67 9.03 -8.80
N SER A 357 8.20 9.58 -7.69
CA SER A 357 8.60 9.14 -6.34
C SER A 357 8.20 7.69 -6.06
N SER A 358 6.99 7.29 -6.43
CA SER A 358 6.49 5.91 -6.27
C SER A 358 7.35 4.91 -7.04
N VAL A 359 7.64 5.19 -8.33
CA VAL A 359 8.50 4.32 -9.16
C VAL A 359 9.92 4.27 -8.61
N LEU A 360 10.48 5.40 -8.20
CA LEU A 360 11.81 5.47 -7.61
C LEU A 360 11.90 4.60 -6.35
N ASN A 361 10.92 4.71 -5.45
CA ASN A 361 10.86 3.88 -4.25
C ASN A 361 10.72 2.40 -4.60
N THR A 362 9.86 2.04 -5.56
CA THR A 362 9.67 0.65 -5.98
C THR A 362 10.97 0.02 -6.50
N LEU A 363 11.75 0.75 -7.30
CA LEU A 363 12.97 0.22 -7.90
C LEU A 363 14.18 0.21 -6.97
N TYR A 364 14.24 1.15 -6.02
CA TYR A 364 15.46 1.41 -5.26
C TYR A 364 15.34 1.20 -3.75
N SER A 365 14.14 0.90 -3.21
CA SER A 365 13.95 0.69 -1.76
C SER A 365 14.83 -0.42 -1.22
N ASP A 366 14.90 -1.57 -1.90
CA ASP A 366 15.72 -2.71 -1.48
C ASP A 366 17.21 -2.39 -1.60
N LYS A 367 17.62 -1.75 -2.70
CA LYS A 367 19.02 -1.28 -2.89
C LYS A 367 19.43 -0.29 -1.81
N PHE A 368 18.50 0.57 -1.39
CA PHE A 368 18.73 1.50 -0.29
C PHE A 368 18.93 0.76 1.03
N ASP A 369 18.09 -0.21 1.35
CA ASP A 369 18.20 -0.99 2.58
C ASP A 369 19.49 -1.83 2.60
N GLU A 370 19.87 -2.44 1.47
CA GLU A 370 21.17 -3.10 1.30
C GLU A 370 22.35 -2.13 1.50
N LYS A 371 22.24 -0.92 0.93
CA LYS A 371 23.25 0.13 1.11
C LYS A 371 23.37 0.52 2.58
N MET A 372 22.27 0.81 3.26
CA MET A 372 22.29 1.17 4.68
C MET A 372 22.89 0.03 5.53
N LEU A 373 22.47 -1.20 5.27
CA LEU A 373 23.03 -2.35 5.98
C LEU A 373 24.53 -2.52 5.74
N SER A 374 25.01 -2.25 4.53
CA SER A 374 26.46 -2.35 4.19
C SER A 374 27.33 -1.31 4.88
N LEU A 375 26.75 -0.21 5.35
CA LEU A 375 27.44 0.84 6.11
C LEU A 375 27.57 0.51 7.60
N VAL A 376 26.79 -0.44 8.10
CA VAL A 376 26.82 -0.83 9.52
C VAL A 376 28.11 -1.59 9.83
N ASP A 377 28.89 -1.10 10.79
CA ASP A 377 29.99 -1.85 11.39
C ASP A 377 29.46 -2.74 12.51
N ASP A 378 29.31 -4.03 12.22
CA ASP A 378 28.78 -5.01 13.17
C ASP A 378 29.59 -5.09 14.47
N SER A 379 30.86 -4.71 14.49
CA SER A 379 31.69 -4.68 15.68
C SER A 379 31.25 -3.63 16.71
N GLN A 380 30.49 -2.63 16.24
CA GLN A 380 29.94 -1.56 17.08
C GLN A 380 28.48 -1.81 17.47
N VAL A 381 27.86 -2.89 16.98
CA VAL A 381 26.49 -3.26 17.35
C VAL A 381 26.46 -4.00 18.68
N THR A 382 25.66 -3.52 19.61
CA THR A 382 25.44 -4.14 20.91
C THR A 382 23.97 -4.50 21.12
N LEU A 383 23.71 -5.74 21.58
CA LEU A 383 22.36 -6.20 21.89
C LEU A 383 22.12 -6.20 23.41
N ASN A 384 21.03 -5.60 23.84
CA ASN A 384 20.55 -5.77 25.22
C ASN A 384 19.75 -7.07 25.31
N THR A 385 20.41 -8.15 25.70
CA THR A 385 19.83 -9.49 25.73
C THR A 385 18.56 -9.62 26.57
N LYS A 386 18.36 -8.76 27.60
CA LYS A 386 17.14 -8.75 28.40
C LYS A 386 15.97 -8.13 27.69
N ALA A 387 16.20 -7.09 26.89
CA ALA A 387 15.18 -6.48 26.07
C ALA A 387 14.90 -7.33 24.82
N TYR A 388 15.96 -7.83 24.19
CA TYR A 388 15.92 -8.66 22.99
C TYR A 388 15.13 -9.97 23.20
N ASN A 389 15.34 -10.66 24.34
CA ASN A 389 14.67 -11.93 24.65
C ASN A 389 13.39 -11.77 25.50
N ARG A 390 12.86 -10.56 25.61
CA ARG A 390 11.72 -10.30 26.49
C ARG A 390 10.43 -10.94 25.99
N TYR A 391 10.21 -10.92 24.69
CA TYR A 391 9.04 -11.47 24.04
C TYR A 391 9.49 -12.54 23.04
N ASN A 392 8.85 -13.71 23.13
CA ASN A 392 9.00 -14.70 22.07
C ASN A 392 8.16 -14.22 20.86
N PRO A 393 8.74 -14.18 19.64
CA PRO A 393 8.03 -13.76 18.44
C PRO A 393 6.69 -14.49 18.21
N LEU A 394 6.62 -15.77 18.60
CA LEU A 394 5.42 -16.59 18.43
C LEU A 394 4.35 -16.38 19.52
N ASP A 395 4.64 -15.61 20.56
CA ASP A 395 3.70 -15.29 21.63
C ASP A 395 3.11 -13.87 21.44
N MET A 396 3.47 -13.18 20.36
CA MET A 396 2.90 -11.88 19.99
C MET A 396 1.43 -12.02 19.58
N GLN A 397 0.63 -11.01 19.93
CA GLN A 397 -0.82 -10.98 19.66
C GLN A 397 -1.08 -10.18 18.39
N PHE A 398 -1.68 -10.82 17.40
CA PHE A 398 -1.94 -10.24 16.07
C PHE A 398 -3.44 -9.98 15.82
N GLU A 399 -4.30 -10.14 16.86
CA GLU A 399 -5.74 -9.88 16.85
C GLU A 399 -6.12 -8.71 17.75
#